data_997eae5f29abd2ad2fc5067e1c3f3d85
#
_entry.id   997eae5f29abd2ad2fc5067e1c3f3d85
#
_cell.length_a   1.000
_cell.length_b   1.000
_cell.length_c   1.000
_cell.angle_alpha   90.00
_cell.angle_beta   90.00
_cell.angle_gamma   90.00
#
_symmetry.space_group_name_H-M   'P 1'
#
loop_
_entity.id
_entity.type
_entity.pdbx_description
1 polymer ?
#
loop_
_entity_poly.entity_id
_entity_poly.type
_entity_poly.pdbx_seq_one_letter_code
_entity_poly.pdbx_strand_id
1 'polypeptide(L)'
;QGDKPFGVDVDPDVDVKDPETHKIVGEKIAPLGLSEIVTGSYRFLHDMKLPGMLHARVVRPPHYNARLKGMNDETADRLRQSGIDIVQDGSFIAVVGANEYAVIQAAERLFAACDWDTSGALSENDVFESLTANPRESRPVENDGVPQDKPVPPLADPPENASATLETRYDKPYHAHASMGPSASCAIWQEDGLQLWSHSQGVYFLRDAVAEAFDIDPETVRIEHVPGAGCYGHNGADDVAFDAALVARALPGTPVLLKWTREEEHAWAPYA
;
A
#
# COMPACT_ATOMS: atom_id res chain seq x y z
N GLN A 1 23.81 23.27 13.17
CA GLN A 1 22.95 22.33 13.89
C GLN A 1 23.87 21.58 14.83
N GLY A 2 23.70 21.82 16.16
CA GLY A 2 24.65 21.35 17.13
C GLY A 2 24.48 19.87 17.46
N ASP A 3 25.56 19.23 17.85
CA ASP A 3 25.71 17.86 18.34
C ASP A 3 24.92 17.56 19.65
N LYS A 4 23.68 17.99 19.75
CA LYS A 4 22.83 17.61 20.88
C LYS A 4 22.09 16.33 20.52
N PRO A 5 22.31 15.24 21.29
CA PRO A 5 21.51 14.02 21.10
C PRO A 5 20.00 14.38 21.31
N PHE A 6 19.14 13.86 20.42
CA PHE A 6 17.70 14.00 20.56
C PHE A 6 17.12 13.18 21.74
N GLY A 7 17.91 12.25 22.29
CA GLY A 7 17.56 11.48 23.48
C GLY A 7 17.77 12.35 24.73
N VAL A 8 16.70 12.94 25.20
CA VAL A 8 16.63 13.63 26.50
C VAL A 8 15.60 12.86 27.33
N ASP A 9 15.98 12.52 28.55
CA ASP A 9 15.01 11.92 29.48
C ASP A 9 13.86 12.89 29.71
N VAL A 10 12.64 12.35 29.73
CA VAL A 10 11.45 13.15 30.03
C VAL A 10 11.52 13.59 31.49
N ASP A 11 11.48 14.88 31.74
CA ASP A 11 11.35 15.41 33.08
C ASP A 11 9.87 15.34 33.51
N PRO A 12 9.51 14.48 34.47
CA PRO A 12 8.12 14.33 34.91
C PRO A 12 7.58 15.55 35.63
N ASP A 13 8.45 16.47 36.09
CA ASP A 13 8.07 17.65 36.86
C ASP A 13 7.88 18.91 35.96
N VAL A 14 7.93 18.74 34.62
CA VAL A 14 7.64 19.86 33.73
C VAL A 14 6.16 20.17 33.73
N ASP A 15 5.82 21.39 34.13
CA ASP A 15 4.46 21.92 34.08
C ASP A 15 3.96 21.94 32.62
N VAL A 16 2.79 21.36 32.37
CA VAL A 16 2.11 21.53 31.10
C VAL A 16 1.62 22.95 30.91
N LYS A 17 1.63 23.43 29.68
CA LYS A 17 1.16 24.75 29.34
C LYS A 17 -0.34 24.90 29.71
N ASP A 18 -0.67 25.96 30.45
CA ASP A 18 -2.05 26.25 30.80
C ASP A 18 -2.91 26.40 29.54
N PRO A 19 -4.01 25.63 29.41
CA PRO A 19 -4.94 25.72 28.28
C PRO A 19 -5.46 27.15 28.00
N GLU A 20 -5.64 27.97 29.00
CA GLU A 20 -6.08 29.38 28.84
C GLU A 20 -5.03 30.24 28.12
N THR A 21 -3.78 29.81 28.09
CA THR A 21 -2.68 30.49 27.39
C THR A 21 -2.47 29.98 25.94
N HIS A 22 -3.26 29.03 25.49
CA HIS A 22 -3.16 28.52 24.13
C HIS A 22 -3.55 29.61 23.12
N LYS A 23 -2.76 29.70 22.01
CA LYS A 23 -2.98 30.69 20.95
C LYS A 23 -3.31 30.04 19.60
N ILE A 24 -3.17 28.74 19.51
CA ILE A 24 -3.36 27.94 18.28
C ILE A 24 -4.33 26.80 18.55
N VAL A 25 -4.09 26.02 19.61
CA VAL A 25 -4.99 24.96 20.05
C VAL A 25 -6.31 25.60 20.52
N GLY A 26 -7.43 25.10 19.98
CA GLY A 26 -8.76 25.63 20.21
C GLY A 26 -9.19 26.73 19.24
N GLU A 27 -8.27 27.31 18.45
CA GLU A 27 -8.61 28.29 17.43
C GLU A 27 -9.12 27.63 16.15
N LYS A 28 -10.03 28.34 15.47
CA LYS A 28 -10.58 27.90 14.18
C LYS A 28 -9.58 28.24 13.06
N ILE A 29 -8.72 27.29 12.72
CA ILE A 29 -7.74 27.41 11.64
C ILE A 29 -8.20 26.60 10.42
N ALA A 30 -8.23 27.24 9.25
CA ALA A 30 -8.54 26.52 7.99
C ALA A 30 -7.40 25.54 7.64
N PRO A 31 -7.71 24.32 7.16
CA PRO A 31 -6.71 23.41 6.64
C PRO A 31 -5.90 24.02 5.50
N LEU A 32 -4.60 23.72 5.47
CA LEU A 32 -3.73 24.11 4.35
C LEU A 32 -4.23 23.47 3.04
N GLY A 33 -4.21 24.22 1.95
CA GLY A 33 -4.64 23.72 0.63
C GLY A 33 -6.16 23.60 0.45
N LEU A 34 -6.98 23.99 1.43
CA LEU A 34 -8.44 23.83 1.33
C LEU A 34 -9.03 24.60 0.13
N SER A 35 -8.53 25.81 -0.14
CA SER A 35 -8.97 26.60 -1.28
C SER A 35 -8.69 25.90 -2.60
N GLU A 36 -7.48 25.38 -2.75
CA GLU A 36 -7.03 24.66 -3.92
C GLU A 36 -7.80 23.37 -4.15
N ILE A 37 -8.13 22.65 -3.07
CA ILE A 37 -8.91 21.42 -3.13
C ILE A 37 -10.33 21.74 -3.64
N VAL A 38 -11.02 22.70 -3.06
CA VAL A 38 -12.41 23.01 -3.42
C VAL A 38 -12.55 23.68 -4.79
N THR A 39 -11.49 24.32 -5.29
CA THR A 39 -11.45 24.92 -6.64
C THR A 39 -10.88 23.99 -7.69
N GLY A 40 -10.38 22.78 -7.30
CA GLY A 40 -9.82 21.80 -8.22
C GLY A 40 -8.42 22.15 -8.74
N SER A 41 -7.71 23.08 -8.12
CA SER A 41 -6.32 23.43 -8.47
C SER A 41 -5.27 22.64 -7.70
N TYR A 42 -5.67 21.97 -6.62
CA TYR A 42 -4.80 21.09 -5.84
C TYR A 42 -4.32 19.92 -6.69
N ARG A 43 -3.06 19.54 -6.53
CA ARG A 43 -2.46 18.42 -7.26
C ARG A 43 -2.28 17.22 -6.35
N PHE A 44 -3.00 16.16 -6.65
CA PHE A 44 -2.83 14.85 -6.02
C PHE A 44 -1.81 14.01 -6.81
N LEU A 45 -1.37 12.92 -6.21
CA LEU A 45 -0.46 11.98 -6.86
C LEU A 45 -0.97 11.50 -8.24
N HIS A 46 -2.28 11.29 -8.36
CA HIS A 46 -2.93 10.88 -9.61
C HIS A 46 -2.84 11.93 -10.73
N ASP A 47 -2.57 13.20 -10.37
CA ASP A 47 -2.46 14.33 -11.29
C ASP A 47 -1.01 14.63 -11.67
N MET A 48 -0.05 13.84 -11.18
CA MET A 48 1.37 14.06 -11.48
C MET A 48 1.64 13.97 -12.98
N LYS A 49 2.49 14.88 -13.44
CA LYS A 49 2.98 14.91 -14.82
C LYS A 49 4.44 15.30 -14.80
N LEU A 50 5.29 14.38 -15.24
CA LEU A 50 6.72 14.59 -15.41
C LEU A 50 7.07 14.55 -16.91
N PRO A 51 8.13 15.25 -17.34
CA PRO A 51 8.58 15.16 -18.72
C PRO A 51 8.90 13.72 -19.13
N GLY A 52 8.35 13.28 -20.26
CA GLY A 52 8.56 11.91 -20.76
C GLY A 52 7.91 10.80 -19.95
N MET A 53 7.03 11.13 -19.00
CA MET A 53 6.36 10.14 -18.14
C MET A 53 5.48 9.20 -18.96
N LEU A 54 5.59 7.92 -18.60
CA LEU A 54 4.72 6.86 -19.10
C LEU A 54 3.67 6.45 -18.04
N HIS A 55 2.60 5.84 -18.49
CA HIS A 55 1.56 5.24 -17.66
C HIS A 55 1.77 3.73 -17.57
N ALA A 56 1.49 3.15 -16.42
CA ALA A 56 1.58 1.71 -16.22
C ALA A 56 0.33 1.14 -15.57
N ARG A 57 0.04 -0.13 -15.88
CA ARG A 57 -0.94 -0.97 -15.20
C ARG A 57 -0.33 -2.34 -14.95
N VAL A 58 -0.60 -2.91 -13.78
CA VAL A 58 -0.21 -4.28 -13.47
C VAL A 58 -1.23 -5.24 -14.09
N VAL A 59 -0.76 -6.38 -14.55
CA VAL A 59 -1.62 -7.51 -14.94
C VAL A 59 -1.65 -8.48 -13.77
N ARG A 60 -2.65 -8.34 -12.92
CA ARG A 60 -2.77 -9.11 -11.67
C ARG A 60 -3.14 -10.57 -11.94
N PRO A 61 -2.59 -11.50 -11.15
CA PRO A 61 -3.08 -12.87 -11.15
C PRO A 61 -4.52 -12.94 -10.60
N PRO A 62 -5.27 -14.01 -10.92
CA PRO A 62 -6.67 -14.13 -10.45
C PRO A 62 -6.81 -14.26 -8.93
N HIS A 63 -5.75 -14.63 -8.21
CA HIS A 63 -5.68 -14.66 -6.74
C HIS A 63 -4.21 -14.67 -6.26
N TYR A 64 -3.98 -14.41 -4.97
CA TYR A 64 -2.64 -14.25 -4.38
C TYR A 64 -1.65 -15.38 -4.66
N ASN A 65 -2.10 -16.62 -4.66
CA ASN A 65 -1.22 -17.78 -4.82
C ASN A 65 -1.05 -18.23 -6.28
N ALA A 66 -1.71 -17.55 -7.22
CA ALA A 66 -1.56 -17.91 -8.63
C ALA A 66 -0.16 -17.57 -9.14
N ARG A 67 0.35 -18.40 -10.04
CA ARG A 67 1.66 -18.22 -10.68
C ARG A 67 1.52 -18.17 -12.18
N LEU A 68 2.26 -17.27 -12.81
CA LEU A 68 2.29 -17.19 -14.26
C LEU A 68 2.99 -18.41 -14.84
N LYS A 69 2.33 -19.16 -15.74
CA LYS A 69 2.92 -20.21 -16.55
C LYS A 69 3.48 -19.67 -17.86
N GLY A 70 2.81 -18.67 -18.43
CA GLY A 70 3.20 -18.06 -19.68
C GLY A 70 2.14 -17.08 -20.19
N MET A 71 2.44 -16.44 -21.29
CA MET A 71 1.51 -15.57 -21.99
C MET A 71 1.52 -15.90 -23.49
N ASN A 72 0.44 -15.56 -24.18
CA ASN A 72 0.35 -15.77 -25.62
C ASN A 72 1.28 -14.79 -26.36
N ASP A 73 2.30 -15.30 -27.04
CA ASP A 73 3.34 -14.52 -27.72
C ASP A 73 2.75 -13.60 -28.79
N GLU A 74 1.78 -14.08 -29.57
CA GLU A 74 1.16 -13.27 -30.63
C GLU A 74 0.45 -12.02 -30.04
N THR A 75 -0.23 -12.17 -28.92
CA THR A 75 -0.86 -11.04 -28.23
C THR A 75 0.18 -10.08 -27.67
N ALA A 76 1.23 -10.61 -27.03
CA ALA A 76 2.33 -9.80 -26.50
C ALA A 76 3.03 -9.00 -27.61
N ASP A 77 3.30 -9.63 -28.76
CA ASP A 77 3.96 -8.97 -29.89
C ASP A 77 3.08 -7.90 -30.53
N ARG A 78 1.78 -8.11 -30.66
CA ARG A 78 0.83 -7.08 -31.12
C ARG A 78 0.80 -5.87 -30.18
N LEU A 79 0.86 -6.07 -28.89
CA LEU A 79 0.92 -4.99 -27.90
C LEU A 79 2.21 -4.20 -28.06
N ARG A 80 3.36 -4.86 -28.15
CA ARG A 80 4.66 -4.21 -28.39
C ARG A 80 4.67 -3.41 -29.70
N GLN A 81 4.13 -3.95 -30.79
CA GLN A 81 4.00 -3.26 -32.08
C GLN A 81 3.08 -2.04 -32.01
N SER A 82 2.14 -1.99 -31.06
CA SER A 82 1.28 -0.84 -30.84
C SER A 82 1.87 0.23 -29.90
N GLY A 83 3.14 0.06 -29.48
CA GLY A 83 3.84 1.02 -28.61
C GLY A 83 3.55 0.80 -27.12
N ILE A 84 3.17 -0.42 -26.73
CA ILE A 84 3.03 -0.85 -25.34
C ILE A 84 4.23 -1.73 -24.97
N ASP A 85 4.97 -1.31 -23.96
CA ASP A 85 6.00 -2.14 -23.35
C ASP A 85 5.40 -3.12 -22.36
N ILE A 86 5.98 -4.32 -22.27
CA ILE A 86 5.60 -5.33 -21.30
C ILE A 86 6.80 -5.57 -20.39
N VAL A 87 6.62 -5.28 -19.11
CA VAL A 87 7.58 -5.57 -18.05
C VAL A 87 7.17 -6.88 -17.39
N GLN A 88 8.12 -7.80 -17.24
CA GLN A 88 7.91 -9.08 -16.55
C GLN A 88 9.08 -9.36 -15.62
N ASP A 89 8.76 -9.74 -14.38
CA ASP A 89 9.70 -10.23 -13.39
C ASP A 89 9.03 -11.39 -12.62
N GLY A 90 9.41 -12.62 -12.98
CA GLY A 90 8.71 -13.81 -12.48
C GLY A 90 7.23 -13.81 -12.87
N SER A 91 6.34 -13.81 -11.87
CA SER A 91 4.89 -13.72 -12.07
C SER A 91 4.36 -12.27 -12.07
N PHE A 92 5.20 -11.28 -11.78
CA PHE A 92 4.84 -9.88 -11.94
C PHE A 92 4.82 -9.52 -13.42
N ILE A 93 3.73 -8.92 -13.87
CA ILE A 93 3.59 -8.40 -15.23
C ILE A 93 2.98 -7.01 -15.14
N ALA A 94 3.54 -6.08 -15.92
CA ALA A 94 2.96 -4.76 -16.13
C ALA A 94 3.01 -4.38 -17.61
N VAL A 95 2.07 -3.55 -18.03
CA VAL A 95 2.05 -2.92 -19.35
C VAL A 95 2.28 -1.42 -19.19
N VAL A 96 3.06 -0.85 -20.11
CA VAL A 96 3.53 0.53 -20.01
C VAL A 96 3.40 1.22 -21.36
N GLY A 97 2.99 2.49 -21.36
CA GLY A 97 2.89 3.27 -22.60
C GLY A 97 2.58 4.73 -22.36
N ALA A 98 2.70 5.54 -23.41
CA ALA A 98 2.49 6.98 -23.33
C ALA A 98 1.01 7.38 -23.19
N ASN A 99 0.09 6.56 -23.68
CA ASN A 99 -1.35 6.81 -23.62
C ASN A 99 -2.00 5.95 -22.55
N GLU A 100 -2.53 6.57 -21.48
CA GLU A 100 -3.11 5.89 -20.33
C GLU A 100 -4.25 4.94 -20.72
N TYR A 101 -5.13 5.36 -21.63
CA TYR A 101 -6.27 4.53 -22.05
C TYR A 101 -5.80 3.28 -22.85
N ALA A 102 -4.80 3.45 -23.72
CA ALA A 102 -4.22 2.32 -24.43
C ALA A 102 -3.56 1.32 -23.49
N VAL A 103 -2.93 1.79 -22.40
CA VAL A 103 -2.35 0.95 -21.34
C VAL A 103 -3.42 0.17 -20.60
N ILE A 104 -4.57 0.80 -20.26
CA ILE A 104 -5.70 0.10 -19.63
C ILE A 104 -6.19 -1.03 -20.53
N GLN A 105 -6.45 -0.75 -21.81
CA GLN A 105 -6.89 -1.77 -22.76
C GLN A 105 -5.85 -2.88 -22.97
N ALA A 106 -4.57 -2.53 -22.92
CA ALA A 106 -3.49 -3.50 -23.04
C ALA A 106 -3.43 -4.45 -21.83
N ALA A 107 -3.65 -3.92 -20.62
CA ALA A 107 -3.71 -4.74 -19.41
C ALA A 107 -4.82 -5.78 -19.47
N GLU A 108 -6.03 -5.37 -19.87
CA GLU A 108 -7.18 -6.28 -20.04
C GLU A 108 -6.90 -7.38 -21.09
N ARG A 109 -6.34 -7.00 -22.23
CA ARG A 109 -6.00 -7.96 -23.31
C ARG A 109 -4.91 -8.93 -22.88
N LEU A 110 -3.88 -8.43 -22.19
CA LEU A 110 -2.78 -9.27 -21.73
C LEU A 110 -3.22 -10.20 -20.61
N PHE A 111 -4.08 -9.75 -19.69
CA PHE A 111 -4.70 -10.60 -18.68
C PHE A 111 -5.40 -11.83 -19.30
N ALA A 112 -6.22 -11.59 -20.33
CA ALA A 112 -6.93 -12.64 -21.05
C ALA A 112 -5.98 -13.59 -21.85
N ALA A 113 -4.76 -13.15 -22.12
CA ALA A 113 -3.74 -13.89 -22.85
C ALA A 113 -2.72 -14.60 -21.94
N CYS A 114 -2.80 -14.41 -20.63
CA CYS A 114 -1.96 -15.08 -19.65
C CYS A 114 -2.53 -16.43 -19.25
N ASP A 115 -1.66 -17.42 -19.10
CA ASP A 115 -1.96 -18.73 -18.49
C ASP A 115 -1.44 -18.74 -17.06
N TRP A 116 -2.35 -18.96 -16.09
CA TRP A 116 -2.05 -18.94 -14.68
C TRP A 116 -2.19 -20.33 -14.06
N ASP A 117 -1.26 -20.68 -13.20
CA ASP A 117 -1.47 -21.78 -12.25
C ASP A 117 -2.33 -21.28 -11.09
N THR A 118 -3.54 -21.78 -11.02
CA THR A 118 -4.52 -21.43 -9.99
C THR A 118 -4.72 -22.51 -8.93
N SER A 119 -3.86 -23.52 -8.91
CA SER A 119 -3.95 -24.65 -7.98
C SER A 119 -3.86 -24.26 -6.50
N GLY A 120 -3.25 -23.10 -6.21
CA GLY A 120 -3.12 -22.55 -4.87
C GLY A 120 -4.27 -21.62 -4.43
N ALA A 121 -5.41 -21.63 -5.12
CA ALA A 121 -6.56 -20.81 -4.73
C ALA A 121 -7.01 -21.12 -3.30
N LEU A 122 -7.32 -20.07 -2.55
CA LEU A 122 -7.94 -20.22 -1.23
C LEU A 122 -9.36 -20.79 -1.40
N SER A 123 -9.80 -21.55 -0.40
CA SER A 123 -11.17 -22.09 -0.40
C SER A 123 -12.18 -20.92 -0.32
N GLU A 124 -13.24 -21.01 -1.13
CA GLU A 124 -14.38 -20.07 -1.07
C GLU A 124 -15.35 -20.38 0.10
N ASN A 125 -14.94 -21.21 1.05
CA ASN A 125 -15.75 -21.55 2.22
C ASN A 125 -16.00 -20.33 3.11
N ASP A 126 -16.89 -20.51 4.08
CA ASP A 126 -17.22 -19.49 5.08
C ASP A 126 -15.95 -18.84 5.65
N VAL A 127 -15.80 -17.55 5.41
CA VAL A 127 -14.64 -16.74 5.83
C VAL A 127 -14.48 -16.78 7.35
N PHE A 128 -15.58 -16.73 8.10
CA PHE A 128 -15.55 -16.72 9.56
C PHE A 128 -15.10 -18.08 10.11
N GLU A 129 -15.52 -19.18 9.50
CA GLU A 129 -15.06 -20.51 9.86
C GLU A 129 -13.58 -20.70 9.50
N SER A 130 -13.13 -20.22 8.33
CA SER A 130 -11.74 -20.34 7.92
C SER A 130 -10.77 -19.58 8.84
N LEU A 131 -11.17 -18.43 9.39
CA LEU A 131 -10.36 -17.67 10.36
C LEU A 131 -10.03 -18.47 11.64
N THR A 132 -10.85 -19.42 12.01
CA THR A 132 -10.66 -20.24 13.21
C THR A 132 -10.17 -21.64 12.92
N ALA A 133 -10.46 -22.21 11.74
CA ALA A 133 -10.14 -23.58 11.35
C ALA A 133 -8.77 -23.72 10.67
N ASN A 134 -8.29 -22.68 9.99
CA ASN A 134 -7.00 -22.73 9.30
C ASN A 134 -5.83 -22.74 10.32
N PRO A 135 -4.69 -23.35 9.95
CA PRO A 135 -3.46 -23.24 10.73
C PRO A 135 -3.12 -21.78 11.01
N ARG A 136 -2.80 -21.48 12.24
CA ARG A 136 -2.49 -20.12 12.70
C ARG A 136 -1.33 -20.13 13.68
N GLU A 137 -0.60 -19.04 13.70
CA GLU A 137 0.44 -18.79 14.68
C GLU A 137 -0.12 -17.91 15.80
N SER A 138 0.10 -18.29 17.04
CA SER A 138 -0.19 -17.43 18.19
C SER A 138 1.06 -16.64 18.52
N ARG A 139 0.98 -15.33 18.38
CA ARG A 139 2.08 -14.44 18.76
C ARG A 139 1.89 -13.93 20.18
N PRO A 140 2.97 -13.71 20.96
CA PRO A 140 2.87 -13.17 22.29
C PRO A 140 2.23 -11.77 22.26
N VAL A 141 1.43 -11.48 23.27
CA VAL A 141 0.85 -10.15 23.48
C VAL A 141 1.95 -9.23 24.00
N GLU A 142 1.94 -7.99 23.55
CA GLU A 142 2.81 -6.95 24.07
C GLU A 142 2.21 -6.31 25.33
N ASN A 143 3.06 -6.07 26.31
CA ASN A 143 2.71 -5.26 27.47
C ASN A 143 3.68 -4.06 27.49
N ASP A 144 3.15 -2.85 27.40
CA ASP A 144 3.91 -1.61 27.27
C ASP A 144 4.93 -1.63 26.11
N GLY A 145 4.53 -2.20 24.95
CA GLY A 145 5.38 -2.31 23.77
C GLY A 145 6.46 -3.40 23.85
N VAL A 146 6.49 -4.18 24.94
CA VAL A 146 7.44 -5.28 25.10
C VAL A 146 6.74 -6.61 24.84
N PRO A 147 7.20 -7.42 23.86
CA PRO A 147 6.64 -8.75 23.63
C PRO A 147 6.72 -9.61 24.88
N GLN A 148 5.60 -10.22 25.25
CA GLN A 148 5.51 -11.15 26.38
C GLN A 148 5.63 -12.58 25.86
N ASP A 149 6.63 -13.30 26.26
CA ASP A 149 6.82 -14.73 25.94
C ASP A 149 5.94 -15.63 26.83
N LYS A 150 4.66 -15.28 26.91
CA LYS A 150 3.66 -16.02 27.67
C LYS A 150 2.43 -16.24 26.81
N PRO A 151 1.82 -17.43 26.87
CA PRO A 151 0.55 -17.65 26.20
C PRO A 151 -0.52 -16.69 26.76
N VAL A 152 -1.42 -16.24 25.90
CA VAL A 152 -2.60 -15.48 26.33
C VAL A 152 -3.38 -16.34 27.34
N PRO A 153 -3.66 -15.86 28.56
CA PRO A 153 -4.43 -16.62 29.53
C PRO A 153 -5.85 -16.89 28.99
N PRO A 154 -6.43 -18.02 29.29
CA PRO A 154 -7.84 -18.28 28.97
C PRO A 154 -8.73 -17.23 29.66
N LEU A 155 -9.91 -17.00 29.08
CA LEU A 155 -10.91 -16.17 29.74
C LEU A 155 -11.21 -16.73 31.14
N ALA A 156 -11.23 -15.83 32.10
CA ALA A 156 -11.60 -16.22 33.46
C ALA A 156 -13.07 -16.68 33.53
N ASP A 157 -13.36 -17.65 34.35
CA ASP A 157 -14.73 -18.04 34.63
C ASP A 157 -15.50 -16.86 35.25
N PRO A 158 -16.82 -16.77 35.03
CA PRO A 158 -17.64 -15.75 35.67
C PRO A 158 -17.49 -15.81 37.19
N PRO A 159 -17.51 -14.71 37.93
CA PRO A 159 -17.48 -14.72 39.38
C PRO A 159 -18.65 -15.56 39.96
N GLU A 160 -18.40 -16.32 40.99
CA GLU A 160 -19.43 -17.19 41.65
C GLU A 160 -20.69 -16.41 42.07
N ASN A 161 -20.56 -15.12 42.38
CA ASN A 161 -21.66 -14.26 42.78
C ASN A 161 -22.28 -13.46 41.61
N ALA A 162 -21.97 -13.80 40.38
CA ALA A 162 -22.59 -13.17 39.21
C ALA A 162 -24.12 -13.44 39.21
N SER A 163 -24.91 -12.38 39.16
CA SER A 163 -26.38 -12.48 39.11
C SER A 163 -26.89 -12.92 37.74
N ALA A 164 -26.12 -12.72 36.69
CA ALA A 164 -26.37 -13.16 35.34
C ALA A 164 -25.06 -13.26 34.54
N THR A 165 -25.02 -14.16 33.57
CA THR A 165 -23.91 -14.30 32.64
C THR A 165 -24.47 -14.23 31.23
N LEU A 166 -23.83 -13.42 30.39
CA LEU A 166 -24.11 -13.34 28.97
C LEU A 166 -22.89 -13.82 28.21
N GLU A 167 -23.06 -14.81 27.37
CA GLU A 167 -22.07 -15.27 26.40
C GLU A 167 -22.56 -14.96 24.98
N THR A 168 -21.75 -14.32 24.19
CA THR A 168 -22.14 -14.00 22.82
C THR A 168 -20.92 -14.01 21.90
N ARG A 169 -21.15 -14.30 20.64
CA ARG A 169 -20.16 -14.25 19.56
C ARG A 169 -20.44 -13.07 18.67
N TYR A 170 -19.38 -12.36 18.29
CA TYR A 170 -19.41 -11.29 17.32
C TYR A 170 -18.50 -11.65 16.15
N ASP A 171 -19.04 -11.60 14.95
CA ASP A 171 -18.29 -11.80 13.71
C ASP A 171 -18.23 -10.46 12.94
N LYS A 172 -17.03 -10.07 12.55
CA LYS A 172 -16.79 -8.86 11.75
C LYS A 172 -16.29 -9.29 10.37
N PRO A 173 -16.96 -8.94 9.28
CA PRO A 173 -16.46 -9.19 7.93
C PRO A 173 -15.23 -8.32 7.65
N TYR A 174 -14.44 -8.71 6.66
CA TYR A 174 -13.39 -7.86 6.14
C TYR A 174 -13.97 -6.56 5.58
N HIS A 175 -13.37 -5.44 5.93
CA HIS A 175 -13.75 -4.13 5.46
C HIS A 175 -12.64 -3.52 4.62
N ALA A 176 -12.95 -3.19 3.35
CA ALA A 176 -12.05 -2.38 2.54
C ALA A 176 -12.05 -0.94 3.04
N HIS A 177 -10.92 -0.27 3.01
CA HIS A 177 -10.80 1.14 3.37
C HIS A 177 -11.45 2.06 2.32
N ALA A 178 -11.56 1.60 1.08
CA ALA A 178 -12.33 2.20 -0.02
C ALA A 178 -12.06 3.71 -0.23
N SER A 179 -10.78 4.08 -0.32
CA SER A 179 -10.40 5.45 -0.66
C SER A 179 -11.06 5.92 -1.96
N MET A 180 -11.31 7.25 -2.09
CA MET A 180 -12.03 7.84 -3.23
C MET A 180 -11.39 7.46 -4.58
N GLY A 181 -10.06 7.57 -4.69
CA GLY A 181 -9.28 7.03 -5.80
C GLY A 181 -8.53 5.77 -5.42
N PRO A 182 -8.38 4.80 -6.32
CA PRO A 182 -7.47 3.67 -6.11
C PRO A 182 -6.04 4.13 -5.87
N SER A 183 -5.24 3.26 -5.24
CA SER A 183 -3.84 3.56 -4.95
C SER A 183 -3.02 3.80 -6.21
N ALA A 184 -2.04 4.71 -6.12
CA ALA A 184 -1.16 5.08 -7.20
C ALA A 184 0.25 5.40 -6.68
N SER A 185 1.25 5.29 -7.55
CA SER A 185 2.61 5.75 -7.28
C SER A 185 3.31 6.19 -8.56
N CYS A 186 4.20 7.16 -8.44
CA CYS A 186 5.10 7.53 -9.50
C CYS A 186 6.52 7.11 -9.12
N ALA A 187 7.28 6.59 -10.08
CA ALA A 187 8.63 6.11 -9.86
C ALA A 187 9.56 6.48 -11.01
N ILE A 188 10.83 6.70 -10.71
CA ILE A 188 11.92 6.78 -11.69
C ILE A 188 13.17 6.12 -11.11
N TRP A 189 13.78 5.23 -11.87
CA TRP A 189 15.06 4.61 -11.54
C TRP A 189 16.17 5.33 -12.29
N GLN A 190 17.10 5.93 -11.55
CA GLN A 190 18.22 6.71 -12.08
C GLN A 190 19.55 6.05 -11.72
N GLU A 191 20.67 6.56 -12.26
CA GLU A 191 22.01 6.04 -11.99
C GLU A 191 22.37 6.14 -10.49
N ASP A 192 21.88 7.16 -9.79
CA ASP A 192 22.12 7.45 -8.38
C ASP A 192 21.05 6.84 -7.44
N GLY A 193 20.06 6.15 -7.96
CA GLY A 193 19.07 5.46 -7.15
C GLY A 193 17.64 5.55 -7.65
N LEU A 194 16.73 5.19 -6.76
CA LEU A 194 15.29 5.17 -6.98
C LEU A 194 14.61 6.38 -6.33
N GLN A 195 13.88 7.16 -7.13
CA GLN A 195 12.96 8.17 -6.63
C GLN A 195 11.53 7.66 -6.76
N LEU A 196 10.79 7.69 -5.64
CA LEU A 196 9.36 7.37 -5.56
C LEU A 196 8.55 8.58 -5.09
N TRP A 197 7.34 8.72 -5.60
CA TRP A 197 6.29 9.56 -5.05
C TRP A 197 5.13 8.66 -4.66
N SER A 198 4.75 8.67 -3.40
CA SER A 198 3.74 7.79 -2.84
C SER A 198 2.88 8.51 -1.82
N HIS A 199 1.63 8.06 -1.66
CA HIS A 199 0.77 8.49 -0.58
C HIS A 199 0.83 7.55 0.64
N SER A 200 1.95 6.86 0.82
CA SER A 200 2.22 6.01 1.99
C SER A 200 2.16 6.79 3.30
N GLN A 201 1.62 6.18 4.33
CA GLN A 201 1.60 6.73 5.69
C GLN A 201 2.95 6.56 6.41
N GLY A 202 3.85 5.71 5.89
CA GLY A 202 5.13 5.37 6.50
C GLY A 202 6.28 5.35 5.50
N VAL A 203 6.63 6.49 4.90
CA VAL A 203 7.65 6.56 3.82
C VAL A 203 9.02 6.00 4.22
N TYR A 204 9.40 6.07 5.48
CA TYR A 204 10.67 5.48 5.93
C TYR A 204 10.62 3.95 5.99
N PHE A 205 9.53 3.39 6.51
CA PHE A 205 9.34 1.93 6.51
C PHE A 205 9.24 1.38 5.09
N LEU A 206 8.52 2.08 4.21
CA LEU A 206 8.43 1.74 2.79
C LEU A 206 9.81 1.79 2.13
N ARG A 207 10.63 2.82 2.41
CA ARG A 207 11.99 2.94 1.89
C ARG A 207 12.83 1.72 2.23
N ASP A 208 12.83 1.36 3.51
CA ASP A 208 13.64 0.26 4.02
C ASP A 208 13.17 -1.08 3.43
N ALA A 209 11.85 -1.29 3.31
CA ALA A 209 11.28 -2.49 2.69
C ALA A 209 11.59 -2.58 1.18
N VAL A 210 11.51 -1.47 0.45
CA VAL A 210 11.86 -1.42 -0.98
C VAL A 210 13.35 -1.67 -1.18
N ALA A 211 14.21 -1.07 -0.34
CA ALA A 211 15.65 -1.29 -0.41
C ALA A 211 16.03 -2.74 -0.13
N GLU A 212 15.43 -3.36 0.89
CA GLU A 212 15.61 -4.78 1.20
C GLU A 212 15.16 -5.68 0.05
N ALA A 213 13.99 -5.41 -0.52
CA ALA A 213 13.44 -6.23 -1.62
C ALA A 213 14.29 -6.16 -2.90
N PHE A 214 14.99 -5.05 -3.15
CA PHE A 214 15.89 -4.89 -4.30
C PHE A 214 17.35 -5.20 -3.98
N ASP A 215 17.68 -5.49 -2.72
CA ASP A 215 19.07 -5.68 -2.23
C ASP A 215 19.97 -4.47 -2.58
N ILE A 216 19.49 -3.27 -2.23
CA ILE A 216 20.20 -1.99 -2.45
C ILE A 216 20.30 -1.19 -1.16
N ASP A 217 21.21 -0.21 -1.14
CA ASP A 217 21.37 0.68 0.00
C ASP A 217 20.11 1.56 0.17
N PRO A 218 19.47 1.59 1.36
CA PRO A 218 18.34 2.48 1.64
C PRO A 218 18.62 3.96 1.37
N GLU A 219 19.87 4.41 1.47
CA GLU A 219 20.26 5.79 1.16
C GLU A 219 20.10 6.14 -0.33
N THR A 220 20.06 5.13 -1.21
CA THR A 220 19.81 5.30 -2.66
C THR A 220 18.32 5.30 -3.01
N VAL A 221 17.44 5.09 -2.02
CA VAL A 221 15.99 5.14 -2.20
C VAL A 221 15.44 6.42 -1.57
N ARG A 222 14.89 7.29 -2.39
CA ARG A 222 14.22 8.50 -1.95
C ARG A 222 12.72 8.39 -2.17
N ILE A 223 11.93 8.58 -1.11
CA ILE A 223 10.48 8.59 -1.18
C ILE A 223 9.96 9.96 -0.74
N GLU A 224 9.19 10.58 -1.61
CA GLU A 224 8.48 11.82 -1.34
C GLU A 224 7.00 11.53 -1.15
N HIS A 225 6.42 11.97 -0.01
CA HIS A 225 5.00 11.85 0.22
C HIS A 225 4.23 12.87 -0.62
N VAL A 226 3.30 12.38 -1.42
CA VAL A 226 2.34 13.21 -2.19
C VAL A 226 0.93 12.73 -1.84
N PRO A 227 0.01 13.63 -1.47
CA PRO A 227 -1.34 13.24 -1.14
C PRO A 227 -2.03 12.43 -2.24
N GLY A 228 -2.63 11.31 -1.87
CA GLY A 228 -3.50 10.51 -2.73
C GLY A 228 -4.96 10.93 -2.62
N ALA A 229 -5.83 10.25 -3.35
CA ALA A 229 -7.26 10.54 -3.38
C ALA A 229 -8.04 9.93 -2.21
N GLY A 230 -7.49 10.00 -1.02
CA GLY A 230 -8.08 9.52 0.22
C GLY A 230 -7.27 8.41 0.89
N CYS A 231 -7.39 8.36 2.22
CA CYS A 231 -6.85 7.29 3.03
C CYS A 231 -7.72 7.18 4.28
N TYR A 232 -8.45 6.10 4.41
CA TYR A 232 -9.45 5.90 5.47
C TYR A 232 -9.06 4.73 6.37
N GLY A 233 -7.79 4.57 6.58
CA GLY A 233 -7.07 3.53 7.27
C GLY A 233 -5.82 3.18 6.47
N HIS A 234 -5.56 1.91 6.17
CA HIS A 234 -4.41 1.47 5.41
C HIS A 234 -4.82 1.02 4.00
N ASN A 235 -4.55 1.84 3.00
CA ASN A 235 -4.77 1.51 1.58
C ASN A 235 -3.53 0.84 0.95
N GLY A 236 -3.59 0.51 -0.35
CA GLY A 236 -2.51 -0.15 -1.10
C GLY A 236 -1.34 0.76 -1.52
N ALA A 237 -1.11 1.88 -0.81
CA ALA A 237 -0.09 2.87 -1.17
C ALA A 237 1.34 2.31 -1.19
N ASP A 238 1.65 1.40 -0.28
CA ASP A 238 2.98 0.79 -0.18
C ASP A 238 3.18 -0.24 -1.29
N ASP A 239 2.18 -1.07 -1.53
CA ASP A 239 2.24 -2.12 -2.56
C ASP A 239 2.30 -1.52 -3.97
N VAL A 240 1.49 -0.51 -4.25
CA VAL A 240 1.52 0.18 -5.55
C VAL A 240 2.84 0.92 -5.77
N ALA A 241 3.49 1.40 -4.71
CA ALA A 241 4.80 2.01 -4.80
C ALA A 241 5.87 0.99 -5.17
N PHE A 242 5.79 -0.22 -4.62
CA PHE A 242 6.67 -1.32 -5.01
C PHE A 242 6.42 -1.77 -6.45
N ASP A 243 5.16 -1.89 -6.89
CA ASP A 243 4.82 -2.16 -8.29
C ASP A 243 5.44 -1.12 -9.23
N ALA A 244 5.32 0.16 -8.90
CA ALA A 244 5.90 1.25 -9.69
C ALA A 244 7.44 1.18 -9.74
N ALA A 245 8.06 0.82 -8.63
CA ALA A 245 9.51 0.64 -8.54
C ALA A 245 10.01 -0.53 -9.42
N LEU A 246 9.28 -1.65 -9.46
CA LEU A 246 9.56 -2.78 -10.35
C LEU A 246 9.53 -2.36 -11.82
N VAL A 247 8.51 -1.59 -12.21
CA VAL A 247 8.39 -1.07 -13.58
C VAL A 247 9.51 -0.08 -13.88
N ALA A 248 9.78 0.87 -12.99
CA ALA A 248 10.83 1.87 -13.17
C ALA A 248 12.23 1.24 -13.30
N ARG A 249 12.50 0.16 -12.55
CA ARG A 249 13.75 -0.60 -12.65
C ARG A 249 13.96 -1.20 -14.04
N ALA A 250 12.87 -1.64 -14.67
CA ALA A 250 12.92 -2.19 -16.03
C ALA A 250 13.07 -1.11 -17.12
N LEU A 251 12.78 0.17 -16.79
CA LEU A 251 12.81 1.31 -17.71
C LEU A 251 13.64 2.47 -17.14
N PRO A 252 14.95 2.28 -16.89
CA PRO A 252 15.80 3.28 -16.26
C PRO A 252 15.73 4.65 -16.99
N GLY A 253 15.71 5.72 -16.20
CA GLY A 253 15.64 7.09 -16.71
C GLY A 253 14.25 7.55 -17.15
N THR A 254 13.24 6.67 -17.15
CA THR A 254 11.88 7.00 -17.56
C THR A 254 10.96 7.09 -16.35
N PRO A 255 10.32 8.25 -16.09
CA PRO A 255 9.30 8.33 -15.04
C PRO A 255 8.07 7.50 -15.43
N VAL A 256 7.52 6.79 -14.45
CA VAL A 256 6.33 5.94 -14.65
C VAL A 256 5.29 6.27 -13.59
N LEU A 257 4.06 6.58 -14.01
CA LEU A 257 2.90 6.70 -13.13
C LEU A 257 2.07 5.42 -13.24
N LEU A 258 2.09 4.64 -12.17
CA LEU A 258 1.31 3.42 -12.04
C LEU A 258 0.09 3.69 -11.15
N LYS A 259 -1.08 3.31 -11.64
CA LYS A 259 -2.35 3.42 -10.91
C LYS A 259 -3.03 2.07 -10.89
N TRP A 260 -3.56 1.70 -9.75
CA TRP A 260 -4.43 0.54 -9.63
C TRP A 260 -5.83 0.82 -10.17
N THR A 261 -6.57 -0.22 -10.50
CA THR A 261 -8.02 -0.15 -10.74
C THR A 261 -8.77 -0.25 -9.42
N ARG A 262 -10.10 -0.03 -9.44
CA ARG A 262 -10.93 -0.23 -8.26
C ARG A 262 -10.99 -1.70 -7.84
N GLU A 263 -10.98 -2.60 -8.80
CA GLU A 263 -10.95 -4.04 -8.58
C GLU A 263 -9.64 -4.47 -7.92
N GLU A 264 -8.51 -3.91 -8.38
CA GLU A 264 -7.20 -4.17 -7.76
C GLU A 264 -7.14 -3.62 -6.34
N GLU A 265 -7.61 -2.39 -6.10
CA GLU A 265 -7.69 -1.83 -4.75
C GLU A 265 -8.53 -2.72 -3.83
N HIS A 266 -9.67 -3.23 -4.32
CA HIS A 266 -10.51 -4.12 -3.53
C HIS A 266 -9.86 -5.49 -3.28
N ALA A 267 -9.15 -6.05 -4.25
CA ALA A 267 -8.57 -7.39 -4.15
C ALA A 267 -7.21 -7.43 -3.44
N TRP A 268 -6.44 -6.34 -3.49
CA TRP A 268 -5.02 -6.34 -3.12
C TRP A 268 -4.65 -5.35 -2.02
N ALA A 269 -5.50 -4.38 -1.68
CA ALA A 269 -5.27 -3.51 -0.53
C ALA A 269 -5.41 -4.30 0.78
N PRO A 270 -4.71 -3.92 1.85
CA PRO A 270 -4.92 -4.51 3.15
C PRO A 270 -6.32 -4.20 3.68
N TYR A 271 -6.90 -5.16 4.39
CA TYR A 271 -8.24 -5.05 4.97
C TYR A 271 -8.16 -4.85 6.49
N ALA A 272 -9.15 -4.14 7.04
CA ALA A 272 -9.32 -3.93 8.48
C ALA A 272 -10.12 -5.08 9.12
#